data_db7c9b0b23658f3fe9e91d6c627084df
#
_entry.id   db7c9b0b23658f3fe9e91d6c627084df
#
_cell.length_a   1.000
_cell.length_b   1.000
_cell.length_c   1.000
_cell.angle_alpha   90.00
_cell.angle_beta   90.00
_cell.angle_gamma   90.00
#
_symmetry.space_group_name_H-M   'P 1'
#
loop_
_entity.id
_entity.type
_entity.pdbx_description
1 polymer ?
#
loop_
_entity_poly.entity_id
_entity_poly.type
_entity_poly.pdbx_seq_one_letter_code
_entity_poly.pdbx_strand_id
1 'polypeptide(L)'
;ICRNHIENVQQAIPACVGYGAAPGRPAFQHSICTSVNHVVCHGIPSESKVLKNGDILNIDVTVIKDGYHGDTNMMYIVGGETSILANRLCQVAQEAMYRGMATVKDGSYLGDVGYAIQQYVESERFSVVREYCGHGIGKVFHDEPQVLHYGQKGTGMILEAGMTFTIEPMVNAGVWQTKLLGDKWTVVTKDHKLSAQYEHTILVTKTGIEVLTARPEEDLSRFM
;
A
#
# COMPACT_ATOMS: atom_id res chain seq x y z
N ILE A 1 6.06 -3.36 -20.37
CA ILE A 1 7.35 -3.27 -19.70
C ILE A 1 7.31 -4.09 -18.42
N CYS A 2 6.49 -3.76 -17.40
CA CYS A 2 6.46 -4.42 -16.09
C CYS A 2 6.21 -5.94 -16.18
N ARG A 3 5.20 -6.37 -16.93
CA ARG A 3 4.93 -7.80 -17.15
C ARG A 3 6.15 -8.55 -17.69
N ASN A 4 6.80 -8.01 -18.72
CA ASN A 4 8.00 -8.62 -19.30
C ASN A 4 9.15 -8.69 -18.28
N HIS A 5 9.32 -7.67 -17.44
CA HIS A 5 10.33 -7.67 -16.39
C HIS A 5 10.05 -8.74 -15.34
N ILE A 6 8.80 -8.82 -14.84
CA ILE A 6 8.39 -9.83 -13.87
C ILE A 6 8.59 -11.24 -14.42
N GLU A 7 8.02 -11.53 -15.61
CA GLU A 7 8.01 -12.90 -16.17
C GLU A 7 9.38 -13.33 -16.70
N ASN A 8 10.08 -12.46 -17.44
CA ASN A 8 11.28 -12.86 -18.19
C ASN A 8 12.61 -12.47 -17.53
N VAL A 9 12.64 -11.40 -16.72
CA VAL A 9 13.87 -10.98 -16.03
C VAL A 9 13.91 -11.55 -14.62
N GLN A 10 12.84 -11.36 -13.84
CA GLN A 10 12.76 -11.88 -12.47
C GLN A 10 12.37 -13.36 -12.41
N GLN A 11 11.84 -13.93 -13.50
CA GLN A 11 11.28 -15.28 -13.54
C GLN A 11 10.27 -15.51 -12.41
N ALA A 12 9.37 -14.54 -12.26
CA ALA A 12 8.29 -14.52 -11.28
C ALA A 12 6.93 -14.47 -12.00
N ILE A 13 5.85 -14.64 -11.26
CA ILE A 13 4.49 -14.57 -11.77
C ILE A 13 3.86 -13.26 -11.27
N PRO A 14 3.24 -12.41 -12.14
CA PRO A 14 2.50 -11.25 -11.68
C PRO A 14 1.21 -11.69 -10.98
N ALA A 15 1.14 -11.54 -9.66
CA ALA A 15 0.06 -12.06 -8.83
C ALA A 15 -1.31 -11.44 -9.11
N CYS A 16 -1.32 -10.20 -9.59
CA CYS A 16 -2.57 -9.47 -9.89
C CYS A 16 -3.30 -10.05 -11.12
N VAL A 17 -2.59 -10.66 -12.10
CA VAL A 17 -3.21 -11.18 -13.33
C VAL A 17 -4.13 -12.35 -13.02
N GLY A 18 -5.41 -12.20 -13.34
CA GLY A 18 -6.43 -13.23 -13.06
C GLY A 18 -7.02 -13.18 -11.65
N TYR A 19 -6.52 -12.27 -10.79
CA TYR A 19 -6.95 -12.17 -9.40
C TYR A 19 -8.39 -11.64 -9.26
N GLY A 20 -9.08 -12.10 -8.23
CA GLY A 20 -10.30 -11.52 -7.69
C GLY A 20 -11.55 -11.66 -8.56
N ALA A 21 -11.57 -12.60 -9.51
CA ALA A 21 -12.79 -12.93 -10.27
C ALA A 21 -13.92 -13.38 -9.32
N ALA A 22 -15.09 -12.77 -9.48
CA ALA A 22 -16.29 -13.12 -8.70
C ALA A 22 -17.55 -12.78 -9.53
N PRO A 23 -18.73 -13.29 -9.17
CA PRO A 23 -19.98 -12.88 -9.80
C PRO A 23 -20.13 -11.35 -9.81
N GLY A 24 -20.20 -10.76 -11.01
CA GLY A 24 -20.31 -9.30 -11.20
C GLY A 24 -18.99 -8.52 -11.06
N ARG A 25 -17.85 -9.19 -10.83
CA ARG A 25 -16.51 -8.57 -10.86
C ARG A 25 -15.57 -9.37 -11.78
N PRO A 26 -15.09 -8.79 -12.88
CA PRO A 26 -14.10 -9.46 -13.74
C PRO A 26 -12.78 -9.65 -13.01
N ALA A 27 -12.00 -10.66 -13.39
CA ALA A 27 -10.62 -10.80 -12.94
C ALA A 27 -9.79 -9.57 -13.35
N PHE A 28 -8.84 -9.16 -12.50
CA PHE A 28 -7.88 -8.12 -12.85
C PHE A 28 -6.96 -8.59 -13.99
N GLN A 29 -6.77 -7.77 -15.02
CA GLN A 29 -6.12 -8.21 -16.26
C GLN A 29 -4.68 -7.70 -16.42
N HIS A 30 -4.19 -6.89 -15.49
CA HIS A 30 -2.90 -6.22 -15.59
C HIS A 30 -1.91 -6.74 -14.55
N SER A 31 -0.61 -6.62 -14.84
CA SER A 31 0.47 -7.13 -13.99
C SER A 31 0.80 -6.23 -12.80
N ILE A 32 0.30 -5.00 -12.82
CA ILE A 32 0.49 -3.99 -11.77
C ILE A 32 -0.78 -3.14 -11.66
N CYS A 33 -0.97 -2.45 -10.53
CA CYS A 33 -1.92 -1.36 -10.45
C CYS A 33 -1.21 -0.02 -10.67
N THR A 34 -1.94 0.96 -11.23
CA THR A 34 -1.47 2.34 -11.44
C THR A 34 -2.53 3.32 -10.99
N SER A 35 -2.30 3.97 -9.84
CA SER A 35 -3.29 4.86 -9.22
C SER A 35 -2.81 6.30 -9.29
N VAL A 36 -3.51 7.14 -10.10
CA VAL A 36 -3.10 8.51 -10.40
C VAL A 36 -3.96 9.50 -9.63
N ASN A 37 -3.34 10.46 -8.96
CA ASN A 37 -3.95 11.60 -8.27
C ASN A 37 -5.02 11.21 -7.25
N HIS A 38 -6.31 11.24 -7.64
CA HIS A 38 -7.45 10.91 -6.76
C HIS A 38 -7.83 9.43 -6.77
N VAL A 39 -7.12 8.61 -7.52
CA VAL A 39 -7.26 7.14 -7.44
C VAL A 39 -6.54 6.66 -6.19
N VAL A 40 -7.28 5.99 -5.32
CA VAL A 40 -6.79 5.51 -4.01
C VAL A 40 -5.95 4.24 -4.19
N CYS A 41 -6.54 3.23 -4.86
CA CYS A 41 -5.89 1.94 -5.13
C CYS A 41 -6.56 1.22 -6.30
N HIS A 42 -5.97 0.11 -6.73
CA HIS A 42 -6.45 -0.78 -7.79
C HIS A 42 -6.70 -0.07 -9.13
N GLY A 43 -6.02 1.03 -9.39
CA GLY A 43 -6.11 1.75 -10.66
C GLY A 43 -5.67 0.87 -11.83
N ILE A 44 -6.50 0.80 -12.88
CA ILE A 44 -6.21 -0.02 -14.06
C ILE A 44 -5.29 0.73 -15.00
N PRO A 45 -4.10 0.17 -15.37
CA PRO A 45 -3.26 0.72 -16.42
C PRO A 45 -4.03 0.90 -17.74
N SER A 46 -3.91 2.06 -18.39
CA SER A 46 -4.64 2.37 -19.61
C SER A 46 -3.84 3.29 -20.54
N GLU A 47 -3.77 2.96 -21.82
CA GLU A 47 -3.15 3.80 -22.84
C GLU A 47 -3.88 5.15 -23.03
N SER A 48 -5.16 5.23 -22.67
CA SER A 48 -5.93 6.46 -22.72
C SER A 48 -5.63 7.45 -21.59
N LYS A 49 -4.95 6.99 -20.52
CA LYS A 49 -4.56 7.83 -19.37
C LYS A 49 -3.09 8.25 -19.49
N VAL A 50 -2.84 9.24 -20.33
CA VAL A 50 -1.50 9.81 -20.49
C VAL A 50 -1.16 10.64 -19.26
N LEU A 51 -0.07 10.30 -18.61
CA LEU A 51 0.45 11.02 -17.46
C LEU A 51 0.93 12.43 -17.84
N LYS A 52 0.76 13.38 -16.92
CA LYS A 52 1.16 14.79 -17.08
C LYS A 52 2.17 15.16 -16.02
N ASN A 53 3.04 16.10 -16.34
CA ASN A 53 3.94 16.68 -15.32
C ASN A 53 3.12 17.20 -14.13
N GLY A 54 3.56 16.85 -12.93
CA GLY A 54 2.88 17.19 -11.69
C GLY A 54 1.86 16.15 -11.18
N ASP A 55 1.50 15.14 -12.00
CA ASP A 55 0.71 14.02 -11.49
C ASP A 55 1.50 13.25 -10.42
N ILE A 56 0.80 12.81 -9.38
CA ILE A 56 1.31 11.81 -8.44
C ILE A 56 0.76 10.45 -8.82
N LEU A 57 1.63 9.45 -8.88
CA LEU A 57 1.31 8.10 -9.34
C LEU A 57 1.76 7.08 -8.31
N ASN A 58 0.84 6.28 -7.81
CA ASN A 58 1.18 5.05 -7.11
C ASN A 58 1.36 3.92 -8.13
N ILE A 59 2.45 3.19 -8.02
CA ILE A 59 2.67 1.92 -8.71
C ILE A 59 2.72 0.83 -7.67
N ASP A 60 1.84 -0.15 -7.82
CA ASP A 60 1.64 -1.25 -6.90
C ASP A 60 1.92 -2.57 -7.62
N VAL A 61 2.82 -3.36 -7.04
CA VAL A 61 3.39 -4.56 -7.68
C VAL A 61 3.40 -5.72 -6.71
N THR A 62 2.65 -6.77 -7.05
CA THR A 62 2.71 -8.05 -6.35
C THR A 62 3.22 -9.13 -7.28
N VAL A 63 4.22 -9.88 -6.85
CA VAL A 63 4.80 -11.00 -7.59
C VAL A 63 4.75 -12.29 -6.78
N ILE A 64 4.70 -13.42 -7.49
CA ILE A 64 4.87 -14.75 -6.88
C ILE A 64 6.23 -15.29 -7.33
N LYS A 65 7.07 -15.61 -6.38
CA LYS A 65 8.37 -16.27 -6.60
C LYS A 65 8.51 -17.46 -5.67
N ASP A 66 8.83 -18.63 -6.24
CA ASP A 66 9.00 -19.88 -5.49
C ASP A 66 7.80 -20.23 -4.56
N GLY A 67 6.58 -19.84 -4.99
CA GLY A 67 5.35 -20.08 -4.27
C GLY A 67 5.02 -19.07 -3.16
N TYR A 68 5.79 -17.98 -3.02
CA TYR A 68 5.54 -16.91 -2.04
C TYR A 68 5.26 -15.59 -2.75
N HIS A 69 4.37 -14.78 -2.16
CA HIS A 69 4.03 -13.44 -2.62
C HIS A 69 4.98 -12.42 -2.00
N GLY A 70 5.39 -11.44 -2.81
CA GLY A 70 6.04 -10.21 -2.36
C GLY A 70 5.24 -9.03 -2.89
N ASP A 71 4.82 -8.14 -2.02
CA ASP A 71 3.90 -7.04 -2.29
C ASP A 71 4.48 -5.70 -1.83
N THR A 72 4.43 -4.70 -2.70
CA THR A 72 4.93 -3.36 -2.38
C THR A 72 4.42 -2.32 -3.34
N ASN A 73 4.18 -1.11 -2.84
CA ASN A 73 3.88 0.03 -3.67
C ASN A 73 4.62 1.30 -3.22
N MET A 74 4.76 2.26 -4.14
CA MET A 74 5.29 3.58 -3.81
C MET A 74 4.75 4.66 -4.74
N MET A 75 4.91 5.91 -4.31
CA MET A 75 4.54 7.09 -5.08
C MET A 75 5.67 7.58 -5.97
N TYR A 76 5.30 8.02 -7.16
CA TYR A 76 6.16 8.71 -8.12
C TYR A 76 5.57 10.07 -8.47
N ILE A 77 6.43 11.08 -8.64
CA ILE A 77 6.05 12.40 -9.13
C ILE A 77 6.44 12.49 -10.60
N VAL A 78 5.45 12.58 -11.48
CA VAL A 78 5.69 12.65 -12.93
C VAL A 78 6.34 13.97 -13.29
N GLY A 79 7.49 13.91 -13.98
CA GLY A 79 8.28 15.09 -14.33
C GLY A 79 9.10 15.66 -13.18
N GLY A 80 9.08 15.03 -11.99
CA GLY A 80 9.93 15.39 -10.84
C GLY A 80 9.41 16.54 -9.98
N GLU A 81 8.43 17.32 -10.43
CA GLU A 81 7.84 18.44 -9.69
C GLU A 81 6.32 18.33 -9.62
N THR A 82 5.75 18.70 -8.48
CA THR A 82 4.29 18.70 -8.25
C THR A 82 3.89 19.84 -7.32
N SER A 83 2.60 19.98 -7.03
CA SER A 83 2.13 21.00 -6.08
C SER A 83 2.66 20.73 -4.65
N ILE A 84 2.78 21.79 -3.86
CA ILE A 84 3.18 21.70 -2.43
C ILE A 84 2.28 20.71 -1.68
N LEU A 85 0.98 20.74 -1.94
CA LEU A 85 0.01 19.83 -1.31
C LEU A 85 0.28 18.37 -1.69
N ALA A 86 0.50 18.08 -2.97
CA ALA A 86 0.74 16.72 -3.46
C ALA A 86 2.06 16.16 -2.92
N ASN A 87 3.13 16.96 -2.93
CA ASN A 87 4.42 16.56 -2.37
C ASN A 87 4.31 16.25 -0.87
N ARG A 88 3.65 17.13 -0.10
CA ARG A 88 3.43 16.92 1.32
C ARG A 88 2.57 15.68 1.59
N LEU A 89 1.54 15.44 0.79
CA LEU A 89 0.70 14.24 0.91
C LEU A 89 1.51 12.95 0.73
N CYS A 90 2.38 12.89 -0.29
CA CYS A 90 3.27 11.75 -0.51
C CYS A 90 4.23 11.54 0.66
N GLN A 91 4.85 12.61 1.17
CA GLN A 91 5.75 12.54 2.33
C GLN A 91 5.02 12.04 3.59
N VAL A 92 3.80 12.53 3.84
CA VAL A 92 3.01 12.12 5.00
C VAL A 92 2.57 10.66 4.87
N ALA A 93 2.19 10.19 3.67
CA ALA A 93 1.83 8.79 3.46
C ALA A 93 3.01 7.85 3.73
N GLN A 94 4.21 8.21 3.25
CA GLN A 94 5.43 7.43 3.51
C GLN A 94 5.80 7.41 4.99
N GLU A 95 5.83 8.56 5.63
CA GLU A 95 6.16 8.65 7.06
C GLU A 95 5.10 7.95 7.93
N ALA A 96 3.82 7.98 7.54
CA ALA A 96 2.76 7.24 8.22
C ALA A 96 3.01 5.73 8.20
N MET A 97 3.38 5.17 7.04
CA MET A 97 3.79 3.77 6.93
C MET A 97 4.95 3.46 7.88
N TYR A 98 6.00 4.27 7.86
CA TYR A 98 7.16 4.07 8.73
C TYR A 98 6.81 4.15 10.22
N ARG A 99 5.90 5.03 10.62
CA ARG A 99 5.43 5.11 12.02
C ARG A 99 4.64 3.88 12.44
N GLY A 100 3.81 3.34 11.53
CA GLY A 100 3.16 2.06 11.76
C GLY A 100 4.16 0.93 11.96
N MET A 101 5.14 0.81 11.06
CA MET A 101 6.20 -0.19 11.11
C MET A 101 7.01 -0.13 12.42
N ALA A 102 7.29 1.07 12.91
CA ALA A 102 8.06 1.28 14.14
C ALA A 102 7.37 0.77 15.42
N THR A 103 6.08 0.45 15.38
CA THR A 103 5.34 -0.12 16.52
C THR A 103 5.43 -1.65 16.59
N VAL A 104 5.92 -2.28 15.52
CA VAL A 104 5.85 -3.74 15.34
C VAL A 104 7.04 -4.44 15.97
N LYS A 105 6.77 -5.40 16.84
CA LYS A 105 7.71 -6.39 17.39
C LYS A 105 6.94 -7.54 18.02
N ASP A 106 7.63 -8.61 18.36
CA ASP A 106 7.07 -9.72 19.16
C ASP A 106 6.39 -9.19 20.44
N GLY A 107 5.14 -9.57 20.67
CA GLY A 107 4.34 -9.15 21.81
C GLY A 107 3.65 -7.78 21.70
N SER A 108 3.86 -6.99 20.63
CA SER A 108 3.08 -5.76 20.41
C SER A 108 1.68 -6.07 19.86
N TYR A 109 0.78 -5.09 19.92
CA TYR A 109 -0.59 -5.25 19.43
C TYR A 109 -0.74 -4.71 18.00
N LEU A 110 -1.47 -5.44 17.17
CA LEU A 110 -1.74 -5.02 15.79
C LEU A 110 -2.43 -3.64 15.71
N GLY A 111 -3.30 -3.30 16.68
CA GLY A 111 -3.95 -2.01 16.76
C GLY A 111 -2.99 -0.83 17.01
N ASP A 112 -1.77 -1.08 17.50
CA ASP A 112 -0.75 -0.04 17.66
C ASP A 112 -0.29 0.51 16.31
N VAL A 113 -0.25 -0.34 15.27
CA VAL A 113 0.07 0.05 13.88
C VAL A 113 -0.94 1.08 13.38
N GLY A 114 -2.22 0.73 13.41
CA GLY A 114 -3.29 1.62 12.94
C GLY A 114 -3.38 2.89 13.77
N TYR A 115 -3.22 2.81 15.08
CA TYR A 115 -3.20 3.97 15.96
C TYR A 115 -2.09 4.95 15.61
N ALA A 116 -0.85 4.47 15.45
CA ALA A 116 0.30 5.33 15.13
C ALA A 116 0.13 6.03 13.77
N ILE A 117 -0.34 5.29 12.76
CA ILE A 117 -0.64 5.83 11.43
C ILE A 117 -1.71 6.92 11.52
N GLN A 118 -2.86 6.60 12.10
CA GLN A 118 -4.00 7.53 12.18
C GLN A 118 -3.64 8.80 12.93
N GLN A 119 -3.00 8.71 14.11
CA GLN A 119 -2.63 9.87 14.91
C GLN A 119 -1.71 10.82 14.13
N TYR A 120 -0.75 10.28 13.40
CA TYR A 120 0.16 11.09 12.61
C TYR A 120 -0.56 11.74 11.42
N VAL A 121 -1.28 10.97 10.61
CA VAL A 121 -1.98 11.47 9.42
C VAL A 121 -2.99 12.56 9.77
N GLU A 122 -3.78 12.36 10.83
CA GLU A 122 -4.77 13.34 11.28
C GLU A 122 -4.13 14.60 11.87
N SER A 123 -2.97 14.48 12.55
CA SER A 123 -2.20 15.65 13.01
C SER A 123 -1.68 16.49 11.85
N GLU A 124 -1.39 15.88 10.69
CA GLU A 124 -1.01 16.53 9.44
C GLU A 124 -2.21 17.06 8.64
N ARG A 125 -3.44 16.97 9.19
CA ARG A 125 -4.71 17.41 8.59
C ARG A 125 -5.09 16.68 7.30
N PHE A 126 -4.68 15.43 7.18
CA PHE A 126 -5.10 14.46 6.17
C PHE A 126 -6.02 13.41 6.80
N SER A 127 -6.56 12.50 6.01
CA SER A 127 -7.41 11.42 6.50
C SER A 127 -6.90 10.06 6.03
N VAL A 128 -7.12 9.04 6.88
CA VAL A 128 -6.78 7.65 6.56
C VAL A 128 -8.00 6.94 5.99
N VAL A 129 -7.85 6.26 4.87
CA VAL A 129 -8.90 5.41 4.28
C VAL A 129 -9.22 4.26 5.23
N ARG A 130 -10.51 3.89 5.33
CA ARG A 130 -11.01 2.88 6.29
C ARG A 130 -11.64 1.65 5.61
N GLU A 131 -11.92 1.74 4.31
CA GLU A 131 -12.54 0.64 3.55
C GLU A 131 -11.54 -0.40 3.03
N TYR A 132 -10.26 -0.09 3.12
CA TYR A 132 -9.15 -0.94 2.69
C TYR A 132 -8.10 -1.03 3.80
N CYS A 133 -7.32 -2.10 3.80
CA CYS A 133 -6.35 -2.39 4.85
C CYS A 133 -5.18 -3.21 4.30
N GLY A 134 -4.10 -3.30 5.04
CA GLY A 134 -3.06 -4.29 4.84
C GLY A 134 -3.52 -5.68 5.24
N HIS A 135 -2.71 -6.67 4.97
CA HIS A 135 -3.09 -8.07 5.11
C HIS A 135 -1.90 -8.97 5.41
N GLY A 136 -2.18 -10.12 6.02
CA GLY A 136 -1.21 -11.21 6.08
C GLY A 136 -0.82 -11.64 4.66
N ILE A 137 0.42 -12.04 4.45
CA ILE A 137 0.96 -12.42 3.14
C ILE A 137 2.01 -13.52 3.27
N GLY A 138 2.06 -14.39 2.27
CA GLY A 138 3.01 -15.49 2.20
C GLY A 138 2.72 -16.37 1.01
N LYS A 139 2.30 -17.62 1.25
CA LYS A 139 1.81 -18.51 0.18
C LYS A 139 0.43 -18.12 -0.34
N VAL A 140 -0.31 -17.36 0.45
CA VAL A 140 -1.61 -16.77 0.08
C VAL A 140 -1.39 -15.27 -0.11
N PHE A 141 -2.03 -14.69 -1.13
CA PHE A 141 -1.87 -13.27 -1.45
C PHE A 141 -2.45 -12.39 -0.33
N HIS A 142 -3.74 -12.54 -0.06
CA HIS A 142 -4.42 -11.85 1.03
C HIS A 142 -4.85 -12.87 2.08
N ASP A 143 -4.20 -12.85 3.24
CA ASP A 143 -4.45 -13.75 4.36
C ASP A 143 -4.71 -12.94 5.64
N GLU A 144 -5.14 -13.60 6.69
CA GLU A 144 -5.23 -13.00 8.02
C GLU A 144 -3.80 -12.70 8.58
N PRO A 145 -3.65 -11.64 9.36
CA PRO A 145 -4.69 -10.72 9.83
C PRO A 145 -4.99 -9.56 8.86
N GLN A 146 -6.16 -8.93 9.01
CA GLN A 146 -6.41 -7.61 8.44
C GLN A 146 -5.65 -6.54 9.23
N VAL A 147 -4.80 -5.80 8.55
CA VAL A 147 -3.97 -4.74 9.15
C VAL A 147 -4.61 -3.38 8.92
N LEU A 148 -5.46 -2.96 9.85
CA LEU A 148 -6.13 -1.66 9.76
C LEU A 148 -5.12 -0.52 9.97
N HIS A 149 -5.26 0.56 9.19
CA HIS A 149 -4.41 1.76 9.30
C HIS A 149 -5.00 2.83 10.23
N TYR A 150 -5.98 2.45 11.02
CA TYR A 150 -6.62 3.23 12.08
C TYR A 150 -6.99 2.31 13.24
N GLY A 151 -7.20 2.86 14.43
CA GLY A 151 -7.60 2.03 15.56
C GLY A 151 -7.22 2.60 16.92
N GLN A 152 -7.12 1.71 17.89
CA GLN A 152 -6.82 2.04 19.29
C GLN A 152 -5.56 1.34 19.75
N LYS A 153 -4.73 2.06 20.49
CA LYS A 153 -3.50 1.53 21.10
C LYS A 153 -3.82 0.40 22.07
N GLY A 154 -2.99 -0.66 22.02
CA GLY A 154 -3.10 -1.81 22.93
C GLY A 154 -4.29 -2.72 22.63
N THR A 155 -4.78 -2.76 21.38
CA THR A 155 -5.92 -3.59 20.96
C THR A 155 -5.58 -4.48 19.78
N GLY A 156 -6.45 -5.43 19.51
CA GLY A 156 -6.32 -6.37 18.38
C GLY A 156 -5.42 -7.58 18.72
N MET A 157 -4.97 -8.24 17.67
CA MET A 157 -4.10 -9.43 17.78
C MET A 157 -2.75 -9.07 18.40
N ILE A 158 -2.20 -9.94 19.21
CA ILE A 158 -0.81 -9.87 19.64
C ILE A 158 0.07 -10.40 18.51
N LEU A 159 1.08 -9.64 18.14
CA LEU A 159 2.01 -10.00 17.08
C LEU A 159 3.06 -10.98 17.62
N GLU A 160 3.42 -11.97 16.81
CA GLU A 160 4.41 -12.99 17.13
C GLU A 160 5.55 -12.98 16.10
N ALA A 161 6.77 -13.21 16.55
CA ALA A 161 7.91 -13.34 15.64
C ALA A 161 7.68 -14.46 14.62
N GLY A 162 7.90 -14.18 13.35
CA GLY A 162 7.63 -15.06 12.21
C GLY A 162 6.38 -14.68 11.42
N MET A 163 5.51 -13.82 11.92
CA MET A 163 4.39 -13.28 11.15
C MET A 163 4.87 -12.37 10.03
N THR A 164 4.24 -12.47 8.85
CA THR A 164 4.47 -11.59 7.70
C THR A 164 3.15 -10.94 7.28
N PHE A 165 3.18 -9.62 7.06
CA PHE A 165 2.02 -8.86 6.61
C PHE A 165 2.42 -7.55 5.93
N THR A 166 1.49 -6.91 5.22
CA THR A 166 1.68 -5.60 4.60
C THR A 166 1.28 -4.47 5.54
N ILE A 167 1.98 -3.34 5.44
CA ILE A 167 1.56 -2.05 6.00
C ILE A 167 1.52 -1.07 4.84
N GLU A 168 0.32 -0.59 4.51
CA GLU A 168 0.02 0.10 3.26
C GLU A 168 -0.98 1.25 3.41
N PRO A 169 -0.75 2.22 4.29
CA PRO A 169 -1.73 3.27 4.56
C PRO A 169 -2.05 4.10 3.32
N MET A 170 -3.34 4.16 2.98
CA MET A 170 -3.89 5.07 1.99
C MET A 170 -4.30 6.37 2.67
N VAL A 171 -3.67 7.49 2.26
CA VAL A 171 -3.85 8.81 2.87
C VAL A 171 -4.50 9.76 1.86
N ASN A 172 -5.64 10.34 2.24
CA ASN A 172 -6.40 11.26 1.39
C ASN A 172 -6.20 12.72 1.83
N ALA A 173 -6.08 13.63 0.85
CA ALA A 173 -6.01 15.07 1.11
C ALA A 173 -7.36 15.67 1.55
N GLY A 174 -8.44 14.92 1.44
CA GLY A 174 -9.79 15.30 1.82
C GLY A 174 -10.44 14.31 2.76
N VAL A 175 -11.67 13.88 2.43
CA VAL A 175 -12.41 12.92 3.24
C VAL A 175 -11.84 11.50 3.09
N TRP A 176 -11.98 10.68 4.14
CA TRP A 176 -11.46 9.32 4.14
C TRP A 176 -12.26 8.35 3.25
N GLN A 177 -13.53 8.68 2.97
CA GLN A 177 -14.43 7.81 2.22
C GLN A 177 -14.00 7.66 0.76
N THR A 178 -14.24 6.47 0.23
CA THR A 178 -13.91 6.09 -1.14
C THR A 178 -15.16 5.82 -1.97
N LYS A 179 -14.96 5.59 -3.26
CA LYS A 179 -15.98 5.15 -4.21
C LYS A 179 -15.36 4.17 -5.21
N LEU A 180 -15.95 2.98 -5.30
CA LEU A 180 -15.63 1.99 -6.33
C LEU A 180 -16.26 2.42 -7.67
N LEU A 181 -15.47 2.41 -8.74
CA LEU A 181 -15.93 2.74 -10.09
C LEU A 181 -16.67 1.56 -10.77
N GLY A 182 -17.25 1.84 -11.92
CA GLY A 182 -18.03 0.87 -12.70
C GLY A 182 -17.22 -0.32 -13.25
N ASP A 183 -15.91 -0.20 -13.36
CA ASP A 183 -14.98 -1.26 -13.73
C ASP A 183 -14.81 -2.34 -12.66
N LYS A 184 -15.37 -2.10 -11.45
CA LYS A 184 -15.35 -3.00 -10.29
C LYS A 184 -13.95 -3.19 -9.65
N TRP A 185 -13.00 -2.35 -10.01
CA TRP A 185 -11.63 -2.36 -9.50
C TRP A 185 -11.15 -0.99 -9.02
N THR A 186 -11.21 0.01 -9.87
CA THR A 186 -10.67 1.34 -9.56
C THR A 186 -11.41 1.98 -8.40
N VAL A 187 -10.68 2.31 -7.35
CA VAL A 187 -11.16 3.00 -6.15
C VAL A 187 -10.70 4.45 -6.20
N VAL A 188 -11.62 5.39 -6.03
CA VAL A 188 -11.31 6.83 -6.03
C VAL A 188 -11.74 7.47 -4.71
N THR A 189 -11.14 8.60 -4.34
CA THR A 189 -11.61 9.42 -3.23
C THR A 189 -13.02 9.95 -3.52
N LYS A 190 -13.88 9.96 -2.53
CA LYS A 190 -15.28 10.39 -2.70
C LYS A 190 -15.41 11.86 -3.11
N ASP A 191 -14.47 12.69 -2.69
CA ASP A 191 -14.44 14.13 -2.96
C ASP A 191 -13.48 14.52 -4.11
N HIS A 192 -12.92 13.53 -4.82
CA HIS A 192 -11.97 13.70 -5.92
C HIS A 192 -10.69 14.47 -5.57
N LYS A 193 -10.34 14.59 -4.28
CA LYS A 193 -9.05 15.12 -3.84
C LYS A 193 -7.97 14.06 -3.93
N LEU A 194 -6.71 14.48 -3.86
CA LEU A 194 -5.54 13.61 -4.01
C LEU A 194 -5.51 12.49 -2.95
N SER A 195 -4.98 11.34 -3.34
CA SER A 195 -4.63 10.23 -2.47
C SER A 195 -3.20 9.78 -2.70
N ALA A 196 -2.51 9.32 -1.67
CA ALA A 196 -1.18 8.73 -1.74
C ALA A 196 -1.10 7.49 -0.87
N GLN A 197 -0.30 6.51 -1.31
CA GLN A 197 -0.07 5.25 -0.61
C GLN A 197 1.39 4.85 -0.71
N TYR A 198 1.93 4.27 0.37
CA TYR A 198 3.19 3.54 0.38
C TYR A 198 3.00 2.22 1.09
N GLU A 199 3.75 1.22 0.68
CA GLU A 199 3.62 -0.12 1.22
C GLU A 199 4.94 -0.84 1.34
N HIS A 200 5.04 -1.60 2.43
CA HIS A 200 6.02 -2.65 2.59
C HIS A 200 5.40 -3.94 3.12
N THR A 201 5.94 -5.06 2.63
CA THR A 201 5.82 -6.35 3.30
C THR A 201 6.90 -6.43 4.39
N ILE A 202 6.51 -6.79 5.60
CA ILE A 202 7.40 -6.91 6.75
C ILE A 202 7.33 -8.30 7.39
N LEU A 203 8.42 -8.70 8.03
CA LEU A 203 8.51 -9.85 8.92
C LEU A 203 8.66 -9.35 10.36
N VAL A 204 7.82 -9.85 11.26
CA VAL A 204 7.96 -9.59 12.71
C VAL A 204 9.15 -10.37 13.27
N THR A 205 10.04 -9.67 13.95
CA THR A 205 11.18 -10.28 14.65
C THR A 205 11.03 -10.16 16.18
N LYS A 206 11.92 -10.77 16.94
CA LYS A 206 11.90 -10.68 18.41
C LYS A 206 12.04 -9.25 18.93
N THR A 207 12.76 -8.39 18.23
CA THR A 207 13.11 -7.05 18.71
C THR A 207 12.53 -5.90 17.86
N GLY A 208 11.93 -6.20 16.71
CA GLY A 208 11.42 -5.23 15.75
C GLY A 208 10.91 -5.91 14.49
N ILE A 209 11.35 -5.45 13.34
CA ILE A 209 10.93 -5.96 12.02
C ILE A 209 12.12 -6.20 11.10
N GLU A 210 11.91 -7.04 10.09
CA GLU A 210 12.68 -7.05 8.85
C GLU A 210 11.78 -6.58 7.70
N VAL A 211 12.24 -5.63 6.88
CA VAL A 211 11.51 -5.13 5.72
C VAL A 211 11.87 -5.98 4.52
N LEU A 212 10.96 -6.87 4.11
CA LEU A 212 11.21 -7.84 3.04
C LEU A 212 11.22 -7.20 1.64
N THR A 213 10.61 -6.04 1.49
CA THR A 213 10.53 -5.25 0.24
C THR A 213 11.33 -3.96 0.31
N ALA A 214 12.43 -3.95 1.09
CA ALA A 214 13.31 -2.79 1.22
C ALA A 214 13.84 -2.31 -0.14
N ARG A 215 13.89 -0.99 -0.34
CA ARG A 215 14.39 -0.35 -1.56
C ARG A 215 15.78 0.26 -1.29
N PRO A 216 16.70 0.22 -2.27
CA PRO A 216 18.06 0.72 -2.09
C PRO A 216 18.14 2.22 -1.71
N GLU A 217 17.15 3.01 -2.10
CA GLU A 217 17.09 4.46 -1.85
C GLU A 217 16.49 4.83 -0.49
N GLU A 218 15.96 3.86 0.28
CA GLU A 218 15.33 4.12 1.57
C GLU A 218 16.30 3.99 2.73
N ASP A 219 16.24 4.94 3.66
CA ASP A 219 16.91 4.81 4.95
C ASP A 219 16.01 4.09 5.96
N LEU A 220 16.24 2.79 6.09
CA LEU A 220 15.53 1.92 7.02
C LEU A 220 16.29 1.67 8.34
N SER A 221 17.37 2.43 8.59
CA SER A 221 18.21 2.26 9.79
C SER A 221 17.44 2.39 11.11
N ARG A 222 16.32 3.12 11.10
CA ARG A 222 15.42 3.28 12.25
C ARG A 222 14.67 2.00 12.68
N PHE A 223 14.75 0.94 11.86
CA PHE A 223 14.08 -0.35 12.14
C PHE A 223 15.04 -1.49 12.43
N MET A 224 16.37 -1.26 12.38
CA MET A 224 17.43 -2.24 12.63
C MET A 224 17.80 -2.34 14.11
#